data_005f3d6fced49fb3d5849f57df7ebaef
#
_entry.id   005f3d6fced49fb3d5849f57df7ebaef
#
_cell.length_a   1.000
_cell.length_b   1.000
_cell.length_c   1.000
_cell.angle_alpha   90.00
_cell.angle_beta   90.00
_cell.angle_gamma   90.00
#
_symmetry.space_group_name_H-M   'P 1'
#
loop_
_entity.id
_entity.type
_entity.pdbx_description
1 polymer ?
#
loop_
_entity_poly.entity_id
_entity_poly.type
_entity_poly.pdbx_seq_one_letter_code
_entity_poly.pdbx_strand_id
1 'polypeptide(L)'
;MALARLIAAGACVAMIAACTAGGAAAAPSVKLRAGFTPERLGRTTTVSLSIQIIPHGETVPPPLTQADLRYPAGLDVQLSGLGIDACSVATLELFGPQGCPPNSLMGRGYAVAELPIKHQAFREDAKIAILRTAEQDGHFALLLYIYDETAVSAQIVLPAQLLPADGPFGGLLAIQVPLVASLPETPDVSVGEIQLVLGPKDLTYYERVHRKLIAYRPAGIGLPKRCPRGGFRFAIELGFLGGAHAGGATAVPCPRRSR
;
A
#
# COMPACT_ATOMS: atom_id res chain seq x y z
N MET A 1 8.69 82.73 -34.76
CA MET A 1 7.58 81.80 -34.62
C MET A 1 7.96 80.52 -35.32
N ALA A 2 8.48 79.54 -34.56
CA ALA A 2 8.78 78.23 -35.11
C ALA A 2 8.56 77.19 -34.00
N LEU A 3 7.56 76.35 -34.17
CA LEU A 3 7.23 75.24 -33.28
C LEU A 3 8.15 74.05 -33.55
N ALA A 4 8.94 73.66 -32.55
CA ALA A 4 9.69 72.42 -32.55
C ALA A 4 8.82 71.27 -32.05
N ARG A 5 8.58 70.23 -32.85
CA ARG A 5 7.94 68.94 -32.47
C ARG A 5 9.02 67.95 -32.01
N LEU A 6 9.01 67.61 -30.72
CA LEU A 6 9.78 66.49 -30.18
C LEU A 6 8.97 65.21 -30.37
N ILE A 7 9.56 64.24 -31.10
CA ILE A 7 9.07 62.87 -31.24
C ILE A 7 9.81 62.02 -30.20
N ALA A 8 9.08 61.55 -29.17
CA ALA A 8 9.58 60.61 -28.19
C ALA A 8 9.39 59.18 -28.74
N ALA A 9 10.48 58.50 -29.07
CA ALA A 9 10.48 57.11 -29.44
C ALA A 9 10.49 56.23 -28.15
N GLY A 10 9.33 55.62 -27.82
CA GLY A 10 9.21 54.66 -26.75
C GLY A 10 9.69 53.28 -27.21
N ALA A 11 10.78 52.79 -26.65
CA ALA A 11 11.26 51.42 -26.85
C ALA A 11 10.50 50.46 -25.91
N CYS A 12 9.56 49.70 -26.42
CA CYS A 12 8.96 48.55 -25.73
C CYS A 12 9.95 47.41 -25.64
N VAL A 13 10.58 47.21 -24.48
CA VAL A 13 11.34 45.98 -24.16
C VAL A 13 10.33 44.89 -23.80
N ALA A 14 10.07 43.97 -24.71
CA ALA A 14 9.32 42.76 -24.46
C ALA A 14 10.21 41.79 -23.66
N MET A 15 9.99 41.70 -22.34
CA MET A 15 10.54 40.61 -21.52
C MET A 15 9.83 39.31 -21.90
N ILE A 16 10.51 38.45 -22.62
CA ILE A 16 10.12 37.06 -22.82
C ILE A 16 10.47 36.30 -21.54
N ALA A 17 9.48 36.10 -20.70
CA ALA A 17 9.55 35.16 -19.55
C ALA A 17 9.66 33.75 -20.12
N ALA A 18 10.88 33.22 -20.19
CA ALA A 18 11.11 31.81 -20.48
C ALA A 18 10.58 31.00 -19.27
N CYS A 19 9.34 30.52 -19.35
CA CYS A 19 8.84 29.49 -18.48
C CYS A 19 9.68 28.22 -18.76
N THR A 20 10.69 27.96 -17.94
CA THR A 20 11.31 26.66 -17.85
C THR A 20 10.24 25.70 -17.35
N ALA A 21 9.55 25.03 -18.26
CA ALA A 21 8.76 23.86 -17.94
C ALA A 21 9.73 22.83 -17.35
N GLY A 22 9.84 22.79 -16.02
CA GLY A 22 10.51 21.70 -15.34
C GLY A 22 9.83 20.42 -15.85
N GLY A 23 10.57 19.57 -16.54
CA GLY A 23 10.07 18.32 -17.08
C GLY A 23 9.48 17.52 -15.92
N ALA A 24 8.15 17.39 -15.86
CA ALA A 24 7.49 16.49 -14.92
C ALA A 24 8.05 15.09 -15.23
N ALA A 25 8.72 14.46 -14.26
CA ALA A 25 9.16 13.09 -14.40
C ALA A 25 7.93 12.23 -14.78
N ALA A 26 8.10 11.38 -15.79
CA ALA A 26 7.00 10.53 -16.23
C ALA A 26 6.55 9.63 -15.09
N ALA A 27 5.25 9.61 -14.79
CA ALA A 27 4.70 8.78 -13.73
C ALA A 27 5.04 7.30 -13.99
N PRO A 28 5.40 6.53 -12.95
CA PRO A 28 5.68 5.10 -13.11
C PRO A 28 4.41 4.34 -13.54
N SER A 29 4.57 3.14 -14.10
CA SER A 29 3.43 2.24 -14.33
C SER A 29 3.26 1.26 -13.17
N VAL A 30 2.01 0.89 -12.89
CA VAL A 30 1.67 0.00 -11.79
C VAL A 30 0.97 -1.26 -12.33
N LYS A 31 1.51 -2.44 -11.99
CA LYS A 31 0.87 -3.72 -12.27
C LYS A 31 0.34 -4.30 -10.96
N LEU A 32 -0.97 -4.53 -10.91
CA LEU A 32 -1.63 -5.17 -9.78
C LEU A 32 -2.05 -6.60 -10.15
N ARG A 33 -1.76 -7.56 -9.27
CA ARG A 33 -2.29 -8.91 -9.32
C ARG A 33 -2.95 -9.24 -7.99
N ALA A 34 -4.04 -9.98 -8.03
CA ALA A 34 -4.74 -10.47 -6.85
C ALA A 34 -5.14 -11.93 -7.03
N GLY A 35 -5.29 -12.66 -5.93
CA GLY A 35 -5.71 -14.06 -5.95
C GLY A 35 -6.35 -14.49 -4.63
N PHE A 36 -7.07 -15.61 -4.68
CA PHE A 36 -7.71 -16.25 -3.52
C PHE A 36 -7.22 -17.70 -3.38
N THR A 37 -7.01 -18.15 -2.15
CA THR A 37 -6.65 -19.55 -1.88
C THR A 37 -7.33 -20.02 -0.59
N PRO A 38 -8.31 -20.95 -0.66
CA PRO A 38 -8.94 -21.53 -1.87
C PRO A 38 -9.94 -20.56 -2.53
N GLU A 39 -10.16 -20.73 -3.84
CA GLU A 39 -11.19 -19.97 -4.61
C GLU A 39 -12.56 -20.64 -4.46
N ARG A 40 -13.25 -20.45 -3.34
CA ARG A 40 -14.57 -21.05 -3.06
C ARG A 40 -15.55 -19.99 -2.55
N LEU A 41 -16.64 -19.74 -3.30
CA LEU A 41 -17.70 -18.83 -2.88
C LEU A 41 -18.37 -19.28 -1.59
N GLY A 42 -18.72 -18.32 -0.74
CA GLY A 42 -19.35 -18.57 0.58
C GLY A 42 -18.45 -19.27 1.58
N ARG A 43 -17.14 -19.25 1.36
CA ARG A 43 -16.11 -19.81 2.24
C ARG A 43 -15.06 -18.76 2.56
N THR A 44 -14.28 -19.03 3.58
CA THR A 44 -13.12 -18.21 3.93
C THR A 44 -11.94 -18.54 3.02
N THR A 45 -11.12 -17.53 2.71
CA THR A 45 -9.96 -17.61 1.83
C THR A 45 -8.77 -16.83 2.38
N THR A 46 -7.62 -17.07 1.82
CA THR A 46 -6.46 -16.19 1.90
C THR A 46 -6.44 -15.31 0.65
N VAL A 47 -6.26 -14.02 0.82
CA VAL A 47 -6.09 -13.03 -0.27
C VAL A 47 -4.61 -12.81 -0.48
N SER A 48 -4.14 -12.96 -1.71
CA SER A 48 -2.79 -12.58 -2.12
C SER A 48 -2.84 -11.37 -3.03
N LEU A 49 -1.91 -10.43 -2.84
CA LEU A 49 -1.75 -9.22 -3.64
C LEU A 49 -0.29 -9.12 -4.07
N SER A 50 -0.05 -8.72 -5.32
CA SER A 50 1.26 -8.39 -5.85
C SER A 50 1.17 -7.08 -6.63
N ILE A 51 1.99 -6.12 -6.25
CA ILE A 51 2.05 -4.78 -6.82
C ILE A 51 3.48 -4.58 -7.33
N GLN A 52 3.63 -4.29 -8.62
CA GLN A 52 4.90 -3.95 -9.23
C GLN A 52 4.84 -2.50 -9.70
N ILE A 53 5.82 -1.71 -9.31
CA ILE A 53 5.98 -0.29 -9.66
C ILE A 53 7.16 -0.21 -10.62
N ILE A 54 6.90 0.16 -11.86
CA ILE A 54 7.89 0.13 -12.95
C ILE A 54 8.21 1.58 -13.30
N PRO A 55 9.45 2.04 -13.07
CA PRO A 55 9.87 3.41 -13.38
C PRO A 55 9.86 3.66 -14.89
N HIS A 56 9.66 4.91 -15.29
CA HIS A 56 9.79 5.36 -16.66
C HIS A 56 10.93 6.38 -16.78
N GLY A 57 12.00 6.00 -17.48
CA GLY A 57 13.16 6.87 -17.72
C GLY A 57 14.17 6.98 -16.59
N GLU A 58 13.84 6.48 -15.40
CA GLU A 58 14.71 6.46 -14.22
C GLU A 58 15.08 5.02 -13.85
N THR A 59 16.09 4.84 -13.01
CA THR A 59 16.52 3.50 -12.55
C THR A 59 15.60 2.93 -11.47
N VAL A 60 14.98 3.80 -10.67
CA VAL A 60 14.06 3.47 -9.59
C VAL A 60 12.81 4.36 -9.69
N PRO A 61 11.64 3.91 -9.22
CA PRO A 61 10.47 4.79 -9.14
C PRO A 61 10.69 5.91 -8.12
N PRO A 62 9.93 7.02 -8.20
CA PRO A 62 9.95 8.03 -7.14
C PRO A 62 9.50 7.42 -5.80
N PRO A 63 9.96 7.96 -4.64
CA PRO A 63 9.52 7.53 -3.33
C PRO A 63 7.98 7.55 -3.18
N LEU A 64 7.43 6.47 -2.61
CA LEU A 64 6.00 6.31 -2.39
C LEU A 64 5.55 7.16 -1.19
N THR A 65 4.47 7.91 -1.34
CA THR A 65 3.89 8.75 -0.26
C THR A 65 2.47 8.34 0.14
N GLN A 66 1.76 7.63 -0.74
CA GLN A 66 0.39 7.18 -0.51
C GLN A 66 0.13 5.88 -1.25
N ALA A 67 -0.69 5.01 -0.64
CA ALA A 67 -1.21 3.82 -1.29
C ALA A 67 -2.68 3.61 -0.92
N ASP A 68 -3.55 3.61 -1.91
CA ASP A 68 -4.99 3.45 -1.80
C ASP A 68 -5.41 2.17 -2.52
N LEU A 69 -5.69 1.11 -1.76
CA LEU A 69 -6.11 -0.17 -2.30
C LEU A 69 -7.63 -0.36 -2.16
N ARG A 70 -8.34 -0.37 -3.28
CA ARG A 70 -9.77 -0.69 -3.34
C ARG A 70 -9.95 -2.19 -3.53
N TYR A 71 -10.77 -2.80 -2.69
CA TYR A 71 -11.06 -4.23 -2.71
C TYR A 71 -12.52 -4.51 -3.09
N PRO A 72 -12.83 -5.73 -3.62
CA PRO A 72 -14.16 -6.05 -4.14
C PRO A 72 -15.26 -5.98 -3.09
N ALA A 73 -16.47 -5.58 -3.51
CA ALA A 73 -17.66 -5.68 -2.70
C ALA A 73 -17.96 -7.14 -2.29
N GLY A 74 -18.42 -7.31 -1.06
CA GLY A 74 -18.78 -8.60 -0.48
C GLY A 74 -17.61 -9.42 0.07
N LEU A 75 -16.39 -8.91 0.07
CA LEU A 75 -15.33 -9.44 0.91
C LEU A 75 -15.60 -9.05 2.36
N ASP A 76 -15.66 -10.06 3.23
CA ASP A 76 -15.85 -9.86 4.66
C ASP A 76 -14.48 -9.84 5.36
N VAL A 77 -13.93 -8.64 5.51
CA VAL A 77 -12.65 -8.40 6.20
C VAL A 77 -12.86 -8.20 7.69
N GLN A 78 -13.93 -7.50 8.08
CA GLN A 78 -14.20 -7.14 9.48
C GLN A 78 -14.65 -8.31 10.32
N LEU A 79 -15.46 -9.23 9.75
CA LEU A 79 -15.97 -10.42 10.41
C LEU A 79 -15.25 -11.70 9.99
N SER A 80 -14.03 -11.56 9.47
CA SER A 80 -13.27 -12.68 8.91
C SER A 80 -12.72 -13.66 9.95
N GLY A 81 -12.79 -13.34 11.24
CA GLY A 81 -12.11 -14.10 12.29
C GLY A 81 -10.60 -13.95 12.31
N LEU A 82 -10.07 -13.00 11.51
CA LEU A 82 -8.68 -12.55 11.57
C LEU A 82 -8.58 -11.29 12.44
N GLY A 83 -7.47 -11.14 13.14
CA GLY A 83 -7.23 -9.97 13.98
C GLY A 83 -8.29 -9.83 15.07
N ILE A 84 -8.57 -10.89 15.84
CA ILE A 84 -9.54 -10.85 16.95
C ILE A 84 -9.01 -10.04 18.14
N ASP A 85 -7.70 -9.94 18.28
CA ASP A 85 -7.02 -9.03 19.21
C ASP A 85 -6.47 -7.81 18.46
N ALA A 86 -6.14 -6.75 19.19
CA ALA A 86 -5.56 -5.54 18.62
C ALA A 86 -4.16 -5.29 19.21
N CYS A 87 -3.24 -4.78 18.38
CA CYS A 87 -1.95 -4.28 18.81
C CYS A 87 -1.93 -2.75 18.76
N SER A 88 -1.24 -2.11 19.70
CA SER A 88 -1.04 -0.66 19.67
C SER A 88 0.20 -0.29 18.86
N VAL A 89 0.20 0.92 18.28
CA VAL A 89 1.37 1.50 17.60
C VAL A 89 2.59 1.48 18.53
N ALA A 90 2.44 1.98 19.75
CA ALA A 90 3.54 2.05 20.71
C ALA A 90 4.15 0.67 21.06
N THR A 91 3.30 -0.36 21.23
CA THR A 91 3.79 -1.73 21.47
C THR A 91 4.58 -2.25 20.28
N LEU A 92 4.08 -1.98 19.07
CA LEU A 92 4.69 -2.45 17.84
C LEU A 92 6.02 -1.75 17.55
N GLU A 93 6.11 -0.44 17.82
CA GLU A 93 7.35 0.34 17.69
C GLU A 93 8.42 -0.08 18.69
N LEU A 94 8.03 -0.33 19.95
CA LEU A 94 8.99 -0.66 21.01
C LEU A 94 9.47 -2.12 20.98
N PHE A 95 8.57 -3.04 20.64
CA PHE A 95 8.81 -4.48 20.81
C PHE A 95 8.67 -5.27 19.51
N GLY A 96 8.30 -4.64 18.40
CA GLY A 96 8.00 -5.33 17.16
C GLY A 96 6.76 -6.24 17.26
N PRO A 97 6.51 -7.09 16.24
CA PRO A 97 5.35 -7.97 16.20
C PRO A 97 5.29 -8.99 17.35
N GLN A 98 6.42 -9.36 17.92
CA GLN A 98 6.49 -10.29 19.07
C GLN A 98 5.94 -9.68 20.36
N GLY A 99 5.88 -8.36 20.48
CA GLY A 99 5.25 -7.67 21.62
C GLY A 99 3.72 -7.62 21.50
N CYS A 100 3.16 -7.89 20.32
CA CYS A 100 1.73 -7.85 20.07
C CYS A 100 1.05 -9.18 20.42
N PRO A 101 -0.24 -9.17 20.77
CA PRO A 101 -1.02 -10.40 20.89
C PRO A 101 -0.94 -11.22 19.59
N PRO A 102 -0.64 -12.53 19.63
CA PRO A 102 -0.53 -13.37 18.43
C PRO A 102 -1.78 -13.31 17.53
N ASN A 103 -2.95 -13.19 18.15
CA ASN A 103 -4.23 -13.14 17.44
C ASN A 103 -4.52 -11.78 16.79
N SER A 104 -3.64 -10.77 16.93
CA SER A 104 -3.73 -9.51 16.19
C SER A 104 -3.17 -9.60 14.78
N LEU A 105 -2.31 -10.60 14.51
CA LEU A 105 -1.66 -10.77 13.21
C LEU A 105 -2.68 -11.28 12.18
N MET A 106 -2.86 -10.54 11.09
CA MET A 106 -3.83 -10.84 10.02
C MET A 106 -3.16 -11.31 8.72
N GLY A 107 -1.88 -11.03 8.56
CA GLY A 107 -1.18 -11.37 7.33
C GLY A 107 0.30 -11.02 7.37
N ARG A 108 0.97 -11.33 6.28
CA ARG A 108 2.40 -11.09 6.11
C ARG A 108 2.68 -10.68 4.68
N GLY A 109 3.86 -10.14 4.44
CA GLY A 109 4.31 -9.80 3.11
C GLY A 109 5.78 -9.42 3.09
N TYR A 110 6.17 -8.91 1.95
CA TYR A 110 7.46 -8.24 1.78
C TYR A 110 7.33 -7.08 0.78
N ALA A 111 8.25 -6.16 0.84
CA ALA A 111 8.46 -5.12 -0.15
C ALA A 111 9.90 -5.15 -0.61
N VAL A 112 10.13 -4.88 -1.89
CA VAL A 112 11.47 -4.63 -2.42
C VAL A 112 11.70 -3.13 -2.34
N ALA A 113 12.55 -2.72 -1.42
CA ALA A 113 13.04 -1.37 -1.30
C ALA A 113 14.19 -1.15 -2.30
N GLU A 114 14.22 0.01 -2.93
CA GLU A 114 15.23 0.37 -3.92
C GLU A 114 15.91 1.68 -3.50
N LEU A 115 17.20 1.62 -3.25
CA LEU A 115 18.01 2.76 -2.84
C LEU A 115 18.87 3.22 -4.02
N PRO A 116 18.63 4.40 -4.57
CA PRO A 116 19.46 4.92 -5.65
C PRO A 116 20.78 5.47 -5.07
N ILE A 117 21.88 4.76 -5.29
CA ILE A 117 23.23 5.20 -4.89
C ILE A 117 24.06 5.44 -6.16
N LYS A 118 24.38 6.69 -6.45
CA LYS A 118 25.05 7.14 -7.70
C LYS A 118 24.24 6.74 -8.93
N HIS A 119 24.67 5.73 -9.70
CA HIS A 119 24.01 5.25 -10.91
C HIS A 119 23.53 3.80 -10.79
N GLN A 120 23.46 3.27 -9.58
CA GLN A 120 23.02 1.90 -9.29
C GLN A 120 21.86 1.91 -8.29
N ALA A 121 20.93 0.99 -8.46
CA ALA A 121 19.89 0.72 -7.48
C ALA A 121 20.30 -0.48 -6.62
N PHE A 122 20.38 -0.27 -5.31
CA PHE A 122 20.51 -1.36 -4.37
C PHE A 122 19.11 -1.83 -3.97
N ARG A 123 18.90 -3.13 -4.01
CA ARG A 123 17.62 -3.76 -3.67
C ARG A 123 17.74 -4.46 -2.34
N GLU A 124 16.74 -4.26 -1.50
CA GLU A 124 16.61 -4.87 -0.18
C GLU A 124 15.19 -5.40 -0.01
N ASP A 125 15.08 -6.59 0.61
CA ASP A 125 13.79 -7.23 0.88
C ASP A 125 13.33 -6.89 2.29
N ALA A 126 12.44 -5.93 2.44
CA ALA A 126 11.81 -5.58 3.71
C ALA A 126 10.62 -6.50 4.00
N LYS A 127 10.58 -7.10 5.18
CA LYS A 127 9.47 -7.94 5.64
C LYS A 127 8.31 -7.07 6.10
N ILE A 128 7.08 -7.55 5.90
CA ILE A 128 5.84 -6.88 6.30
C ILE A 128 5.03 -7.80 7.20
N ALA A 129 4.64 -7.30 8.38
CA ALA A 129 3.60 -7.89 9.21
C ALA A 129 2.36 -6.99 9.19
N ILE A 130 1.17 -7.60 9.01
CA ILE A 130 -0.11 -6.88 8.96
C ILE A 130 -0.87 -7.25 10.22
N LEU A 131 -1.12 -6.27 11.09
CA LEU A 131 -1.76 -6.49 12.38
C LEU A 131 -3.05 -5.65 12.47
N ARG A 132 -4.04 -6.14 13.21
CA ARG A 132 -5.17 -5.32 13.63
C ARG A 132 -4.73 -4.35 14.71
N THR A 133 -5.26 -3.12 14.67
CA THR A 133 -5.20 -2.16 15.77
C THR A 133 -6.61 -1.78 16.23
N ALA A 134 -6.72 -0.96 17.25
CA ALA A 134 -8.00 -0.39 17.66
C ALA A 134 -8.62 0.41 16.51
N GLU A 135 -9.96 0.43 16.48
CA GLU A 135 -10.68 1.25 15.49
C GLU A 135 -10.26 2.71 15.62
N GLN A 136 -10.12 3.37 14.47
CA GLN A 136 -9.83 4.78 14.38
C GLN A 136 -11.00 5.48 13.71
N ASP A 137 -11.56 6.48 14.35
CA ASP A 137 -12.73 7.24 13.87
C ASP A 137 -13.93 6.34 13.50
N GLY A 138 -14.11 5.23 14.21
CA GLY A 138 -15.15 4.24 13.93
C GLY A 138 -14.89 3.34 12.73
N HIS A 139 -13.68 3.39 12.15
CA HIS A 139 -13.26 2.55 11.05
C HIS A 139 -12.32 1.44 11.51
N PHE A 140 -12.45 0.27 10.89
CA PHE A 140 -11.53 -0.83 11.10
C PHE A 140 -10.13 -0.41 10.66
N ALA A 141 -9.14 -0.62 11.52
CA ALA A 141 -7.79 -0.15 11.29
C ALA A 141 -6.75 -1.26 11.41
N LEU A 142 -5.69 -1.11 10.63
CA LEU A 142 -4.56 -2.02 10.55
C LEU A 142 -3.27 -1.26 10.83
N LEU A 143 -2.24 -2.01 11.23
CA LEU A 143 -0.85 -1.56 11.26
C LEU A 143 -0.06 -2.45 10.30
N LEU A 144 0.68 -1.83 9.39
CA LEU A 144 1.68 -2.50 8.59
C LEU A 144 3.04 -2.22 9.24
N TYR A 145 3.66 -3.25 9.79
CA TYR A 145 5.00 -3.17 10.33
C TYR A 145 5.98 -3.65 9.26
N ILE A 146 6.80 -2.74 8.79
CA ILE A 146 7.79 -2.99 7.75
C ILE A 146 9.16 -2.94 8.42
N TYR A 147 9.97 -3.97 8.21
CA TYR A 147 11.30 -4.03 8.80
C TYR A 147 12.28 -4.73 7.88
N ASP A 148 13.49 -4.22 7.90
CA ASP A 148 14.65 -4.80 7.25
C ASP A 148 15.76 -5.03 8.29
N GLU A 149 16.52 -6.11 8.10
CA GLU A 149 17.63 -6.50 8.97
C GLU A 149 19.00 -6.36 8.27
N THR A 150 18.98 -6.06 6.96
CA THR A 150 20.20 -5.97 6.14
C THR A 150 20.57 -4.50 5.89
N ALA A 151 21.83 -4.23 5.62
CA ALA A 151 22.48 -2.95 5.30
C ALA A 151 22.07 -1.73 6.16
N VAL A 152 20.80 -1.33 6.19
CA VAL A 152 20.27 -0.26 7.04
C VAL A 152 19.06 -0.82 7.79
N SER A 153 19.22 -1.15 9.07
CA SER A 153 18.09 -1.59 9.89
C SER A 153 17.05 -0.47 10.00
N ALA A 154 15.94 -0.61 9.30
CA ALA A 154 14.81 0.31 9.33
C ALA A 154 13.56 -0.39 9.85
N GLN A 155 12.81 0.31 10.70
CA GLN A 155 11.52 -0.15 11.20
C GLN A 155 10.49 0.95 10.99
N ILE A 156 9.38 0.63 10.34
CA ILE A 156 8.34 1.60 10.02
C ILE A 156 7.00 1.00 10.40
N VAL A 157 6.17 1.75 11.10
CA VAL A 157 4.78 1.41 11.40
C VAL A 157 3.88 2.32 10.57
N LEU A 158 3.11 1.73 9.66
CA LEU A 158 2.16 2.45 8.83
C LEU A 158 0.73 2.16 9.30
N PRO A 159 0.04 3.15 9.87
CA PRO A 159 -1.40 3.03 10.09
C PRO A 159 -2.16 2.97 8.75
N ALA A 160 -3.15 2.12 8.69
CA ALA A 160 -4.02 1.95 7.52
C ALA A 160 -5.47 1.85 7.99
N GLN A 161 -6.38 2.54 7.31
CA GLN A 161 -7.81 2.55 7.62
C GLN A 161 -8.62 1.89 6.51
N LEU A 162 -9.63 1.08 6.90
CA LEU A 162 -10.62 0.57 5.97
C LEU A 162 -11.78 1.57 5.90
N LEU A 163 -11.85 2.28 4.78
CA LEU A 163 -12.86 3.28 4.51
C LEU A 163 -13.92 2.73 3.53
N PRO A 164 -15.15 3.26 3.53
CA PRO A 164 -16.11 2.99 2.47
C PRO A 164 -15.56 3.37 1.10
N ALA A 165 -15.95 2.63 0.06
CA ALA A 165 -15.61 2.97 -1.32
C ALA A 165 -16.83 2.85 -2.22
N ASP A 166 -16.86 3.67 -3.28
CA ASP A 166 -17.94 3.71 -4.26
C ASP A 166 -17.80 2.64 -5.35
N GLY A 167 -18.90 2.43 -6.09
CA GLY A 167 -18.94 1.57 -7.27
C GLY A 167 -18.88 0.08 -6.96
N PRO A 168 -18.06 -0.70 -7.68
CA PRO A 168 -17.98 -2.16 -7.53
C PRO A 168 -17.11 -2.60 -6.37
N PHE A 169 -16.60 -1.67 -5.59
CA PHE A 169 -15.71 -1.92 -4.47
C PHE A 169 -16.49 -2.01 -3.16
N GLY A 170 -15.99 -2.80 -2.23
CA GLY A 170 -16.54 -2.94 -0.88
C GLY A 170 -15.90 -2.01 0.13
N GLY A 171 -14.71 -1.54 -0.20
CA GLY A 171 -13.98 -0.61 0.63
C GLY A 171 -12.64 -0.22 0.04
N LEU A 172 -12.00 0.68 0.73
CA LEU A 172 -10.69 1.26 0.44
C LEU A 172 -9.79 1.07 1.66
N LEU A 173 -8.63 0.48 1.46
CA LEU A 173 -7.54 0.52 2.45
C LEU A 173 -6.65 1.71 2.11
N ALA A 174 -6.73 2.76 2.92
CA ALA A 174 -5.96 3.99 2.77
C ALA A 174 -4.71 3.97 3.64
N ILE A 175 -3.55 4.23 3.05
CA ILE A 175 -2.24 4.19 3.71
C ILE A 175 -1.46 5.45 3.34
N GLN A 176 -1.01 6.20 4.34
CA GLN A 176 -0.02 7.26 4.17
C GLN A 176 1.37 6.68 4.42
N VAL A 177 2.29 6.92 3.49
CA VAL A 177 3.65 6.39 3.56
C VAL A 177 4.61 7.56 3.85
N PRO A 178 5.29 7.57 5.00
CA PRO A 178 6.27 8.58 5.30
C PRO A 178 7.50 8.39 4.39
N LEU A 179 8.16 9.48 4.08
CA LEU A 179 9.45 9.41 3.40
C LEU A 179 10.50 8.83 4.36
N VAL A 180 11.28 7.91 3.85
CA VAL A 180 12.33 7.21 4.61
C VAL A 180 13.67 7.58 4.03
N ALA A 181 14.42 8.39 4.78
CA ALA A 181 15.80 8.71 4.44
C ALA A 181 16.69 7.46 4.62
N SER A 182 17.42 7.09 3.59
CA SER A 182 18.34 5.94 3.67
C SER A 182 19.68 6.31 4.31
N LEU A 183 20.32 7.37 3.83
CA LEU A 183 21.59 7.89 4.29
C LEU A 183 21.57 9.43 4.23
N PRO A 184 22.40 10.15 4.99
CA PRO A 184 22.56 11.59 4.83
C PRO A 184 22.87 11.96 3.37
N GLU A 185 22.17 12.96 2.83
CA GLU A 185 22.36 13.49 1.45
C GLU A 185 22.02 12.52 0.31
N THR A 186 21.37 11.38 0.61
CA THR A 186 20.86 10.47 -0.42
C THR A 186 19.36 10.65 -0.62
N PRO A 187 18.84 10.28 -1.80
CA PRO A 187 17.39 10.26 -2.02
C PRO A 187 16.68 9.31 -1.06
N ASP A 188 15.40 9.58 -0.79
CA ASP A 188 14.55 8.71 0.00
C ASP A 188 14.39 7.33 -0.65
N VAL A 189 14.06 6.34 0.17
CA VAL A 189 13.85 4.96 -0.27
C VAL A 189 12.66 4.89 -1.21
N SER A 190 12.85 4.22 -2.34
CA SER A 190 11.82 3.87 -3.29
C SER A 190 11.31 2.46 -3.08
N VAL A 191 10.12 2.15 -3.60
CA VAL A 191 9.52 0.82 -3.54
C VAL A 191 9.26 0.33 -4.97
N GLY A 192 9.88 -0.79 -5.36
CA GLY A 192 9.70 -1.40 -6.68
C GLY A 192 8.66 -2.51 -6.70
N GLU A 193 8.50 -3.24 -5.61
CA GLU A 193 7.56 -4.36 -5.50
C GLU A 193 6.99 -4.47 -4.09
N ILE A 194 5.71 -4.87 -3.99
CA ILE A 194 5.05 -5.22 -2.73
C ILE A 194 4.28 -6.52 -2.93
N GLN A 195 4.47 -7.49 -2.05
CA GLN A 195 3.66 -8.70 -2.00
C GLN A 195 3.04 -8.86 -0.61
N LEU A 196 1.73 -9.06 -0.57
CA LEU A 196 0.96 -9.21 0.67
C LEU A 196 0.12 -10.49 0.62
N VAL A 197 -0.01 -11.13 1.77
CA VAL A 197 -0.87 -12.30 1.98
C VAL A 197 -1.68 -12.04 3.25
N LEU A 198 -3.00 -11.88 3.13
CA LEU A 198 -3.94 -11.75 4.24
C LEU A 198 -4.77 -13.02 4.35
N GLY A 199 -4.78 -13.64 5.51
CA GLY A 199 -5.54 -14.88 5.70
C GLY A 199 -4.81 -15.87 6.61
N PRO A 200 -5.41 -17.07 6.80
CA PRO A 200 -4.96 -18.05 7.78
C PRO A 200 -3.68 -18.80 7.42
N LYS A 201 -3.11 -18.55 6.24
CA LYS A 201 -1.87 -19.20 5.83
C LYS A 201 -0.73 -18.80 6.77
N ASP A 202 -0.08 -19.80 7.36
CA ASP A 202 1.05 -19.62 8.29
C ASP A 202 0.75 -18.78 9.53
N LEU A 203 -0.55 -18.68 9.93
CA LEU A 203 -0.98 -18.07 11.17
C LEU A 203 -1.44 -19.12 12.18
N THR A 204 -1.06 -18.92 13.45
CA THR A 204 -1.55 -19.71 14.58
C THR A 204 -2.08 -18.75 15.63
N TYR A 205 -3.35 -18.95 16.00
CA TYR A 205 -4.04 -18.21 17.06
C TYR A 205 -4.16 -19.07 18.29
N TYR A 206 -4.43 -18.43 19.42
CA TYR A 206 -4.53 -19.09 20.70
C TYR A 206 -5.83 -18.70 21.40
N GLU A 207 -6.52 -19.69 21.95
CA GLU A 207 -7.73 -19.51 22.75
C GLU A 207 -7.54 -20.18 24.12
N ARG A 208 -8.05 -19.55 25.17
CA ARG A 208 -8.02 -20.10 26.52
C ARG A 208 -9.29 -20.87 26.79
N VAL A 209 -9.20 -22.21 26.76
CA VAL A 209 -10.30 -23.13 27.05
C VAL A 209 -9.99 -23.87 28.36
N HIS A 210 -10.88 -23.79 29.38
CA HIS A 210 -10.67 -24.43 30.68
C HIS A 210 -9.28 -24.21 31.28
N ARG A 211 -8.76 -22.97 31.22
CA ARG A 211 -7.42 -22.55 31.70
C ARG A 211 -6.26 -23.10 30.88
N LYS A 212 -6.49 -23.84 29.82
CA LYS A 212 -5.43 -24.29 28.88
C LYS A 212 -5.41 -23.39 27.65
N LEU A 213 -4.20 -23.09 27.19
CA LEU A 213 -4.02 -22.38 25.93
C LEU A 213 -4.05 -23.39 24.79
N ILE A 214 -5.01 -23.24 23.89
CA ILE A 214 -5.21 -24.12 22.73
C ILE A 214 -4.86 -23.34 21.47
N ALA A 215 -3.97 -23.89 20.69
CA ALA A 215 -3.62 -23.34 19.38
C ALA A 215 -4.66 -23.75 18.32
N TYR A 216 -5.04 -22.82 17.44
CA TYR A 216 -5.94 -23.10 16.33
C TYR A 216 -5.57 -22.24 15.12
N ARG A 217 -6.05 -22.65 13.94
CA ARG A 217 -5.92 -21.85 12.72
C ARG A 217 -7.12 -20.90 12.62
N PRO A 218 -6.91 -19.58 12.46
CA PRO A 218 -8.02 -18.64 12.32
C PRO A 218 -8.80 -18.87 11.01
N ALA A 219 -10.01 -18.36 10.94
CA ALA A 219 -10.74 -18.25 9.69
C ALA A 219 -10.07 -17.22 8.78
N GLY A 220 -10.31 -17.33 7.47
CA GLY A 220 -9.80 -16.38 6.48
C GLY A 220 -10.80 -15.28 6.13
N ILE A 221 -10.47 -14.49 5.13
CA ILE A 221 -11.35 -13.47 4.56
C ILE A 221 -12.57 -14.15 3.94
N GLY A 222 -13.78 -13.69 4.28
CA GLY A 222 -15.01 -14.26 3.74
C GLY A 222 -15.23 -13.89 2.28
N LEU A 223 -15.46 -14.89 1.42
CA LEU A 223 -15.92 -14.68 0.06
C LEU A 223 -17.46 -14.69 0.01
N PRO A 224 -18.11 -13.83 -0.77
CA PRO A 224 -19.55 -13.83 -0.91
C PRO A 224 -20.07 -15.13 -1.54
N LYS A 225 -21.34 -15.48 -1.24
CA LYS A 225 -21.99 -16.67 -1.82
C LYS A 225 -22.22 -16.55 -3.34
N ARG A 226 -22.23 -15.34 -3.87
CA ARG A 226 -22.43 -15.05 -5.29
C ARG A 226 -21.26 -14.23 -5.82
N CYS A 227 -20.81 -14.59 -7.01
CA CYS A 227 -19.75 -13.84 -7.67
C CYS A 227 -20.27 -12.52 -8.21
N PRO A 228 -19.56 -11.40 -8.02
CA PRO A 228 -19.89 -10.12 -8.61
C PRO A 228 -19.84 -10.18 -10.16
N ARG A 229 -20.59 -9.32 -10.83
CA ARG A 229 -20.48 -9.17 -12.30
C ARG A 229 -19.07 -8.71 -12.68
N GLY A 230 -18.41 -9.45 -13.56
CA GLY A 230 -17.04 -9.17 -14.01
C GLY A 230 -15.94 -9.64 -13.05
N GLY A 231 -16.27 -10.50 -12.06
CA GLY A 231 -15.31 -11.03 -11.11
C GLY A 231 -15.06 -10.09 -9.93
N PHE A 232 -14.06 -10.44 -9.13
CA PHE A 232 -13.64 -9.67 -7.95
C PHE A 232 -12.62 -8.61 -8.35
N ARG A 233 -13.06 -7.37 -8.46
CA ARG A 233 -12.25 -6.26 -8.92
C ARG A 233 -11.42 -5.67 -7.79
N PHE A 234 -10.13 -5.52 -8.04
CA PHE A 234 -9.20 -4.77 -7.20
C PHE A 234 -8.64 -3.60 -8.00
N ALA A 235 -8.40 -2.48 -7.35
CA ALA A 235 -7.69 -1.35 -7.93
C ALA A 235 -6.78 -0.73 -6.89
N ILE A 236 -5.65 -0.23 -7.34
CA ILE A 236 -4.71 0.50 -6.49
C ILE A 236 -4.39 1.85 -7.14
N GLU A 237 -4.26 2.86 -6.32
CA GLU A 237 -3.76 4.18 -6.68
C GLU A 237 -2.59 4.52 -5.76
N LEU A 238 -1.48 4.91 -6.34
CA LEU A 238 -0.25 5.24 -5.64
C LEU A 238 0.09 6.70 -5.89
N GLY A 239 0.40 7.41 -4.82
CA GLY A 239 0.95 8.76 -4.85
C GLY A 239 2.45 8.73 -4.58
N PHE A 240 3.20 9.57 -5.28
CA PHE A 240 4.66 9.62 -5.22
C PHE A 240 5.16 11.01 -4.84
N LEU A 241 6.36 11.08 -4.33
CA LEU A 241 7.08 12.33 -4.11
C LEU A 241 7.12 13.14 -5.42
N GLY A 242 6.86 14.45 -5.33
CA GLY A 242 6.73 15.31 -6.51
C GLY A 242 5.32 15.36 -7.10
N GLY A 243 4.34 14.69 -6.47
CA GLY A 243 2.92 14.78 -6.84
C GLY A 243 2.49 13.91 -8.03
N ALA A 244 3.36 13.02 -8.52
CA ALA A 244 2.97 12.06 -9.53
C ALA A 244 2.01 11.01 -8.94
N HIS A 245 1.06 10.52 -9.75
CA HIS A 245 0.15 9.45 -9.38
C HIS A 245 0.18 8.36 -10.45
N ALA A 246 0.03 7.12 -10.00
CA ALA A 246 -0.10 5.97 -10.91
C ALA A 246 -1.06 4.94 -10.32
N GLY A 247 -1.80 4.26 -11.18
CA GLY A 247 -2.79 3.27 -10.76
C GLY A 247 -2.69 1.97 -11.52
N GLY A 248 -3.21 0.91 -10.90
CA GLY A 248 -3.33 -0.41 -11.48
C GLY A 248 -4.66 -1.06 -11.09
N ALA A 249 -5.19 -1.91 -11.95
CA ALA A 249 -6.41 -2.64 -11.65
C ALA A 249 -6.29 -4.09 -12.14
N THR A 250 -7.01 -4.98 -11.46
CA THR A 250 -7.13 -6.39 -11.83
C THR A 250 -8.48 -6.93 -11.42
N ALA A 251 -8.86 -8.07 -11.97
CA ALA A 251 -10.05 -8.79 -11.55
C ALA A 251 -9.73 -10.29 -11.40
N VAL A 252 -10.01 -10.84 -10.22
CA VAL A 252 -9.96 -12.28 -10.02
C VAL A 252 -11.24 -12.87 -10.61
N PRO A 253 -11.15 -13.82 -11.56
CA PRO A 253 -12.31 -14.41 -12.19
C PRO A 253 -13.15 -15.21 -11.18
N CYS A 254 -14.41 -15.38 -11.47
CA CYS A 254 -15.27 -16.22 -10.64
C CYS A 254 -14.83 -17.68 -10.67
N PRO A 255 -14.79 -18.35 -9.52
CA PRO A 255 -14.52 -19.79 -9.47
C PRO A 255 -15.52 -20.53 -10.37
N ARG A 256 -15.01 -21.46 -11.16
CA ARG A 256 -15.86 -22.33 -11.95
C ARG A 256 -16.72 -23.17 -10.99
N ARG A 257 -18.02 -23.25 -11.22
CA ARG A 257 -18.88 -24.18 -10.49
C ARG A 257 -18.34 -25.59 -10.78
N SER A 258 -17.86 -26.28 -9.74
CA SER A 258 -17.65 -27.72 -9.85
C SER A 258 -19.00 -28.36 -10.19
N ARG A 259 -19.09 -29.00 -11.35
CA ARG A 259 -20.23 -29.85 -11.71
C ARG A 259 -20.27 -31.07 -10.80
#